data_3b025399b2c220dc4dd0802e0fc90e29
#
_entry.id   3b025399b2c220dc4dd0802e0fc90e29
#
_cell.length_a   1.000
_cell.length_b   1.000
_cell.length_c   1.000
_cell.angle_alpha   90.00
_cell.angle_beta   90.00
_cell.angle_gamma   90.00
#
_symmetry.space_group_name_H-M   'P 1'
#
loop_
_entity.id
_entity.type
_entity.pdbx_description
1 polymer ?
#
loop_
_entity_poly.entity_id
_entity_poly.type
_entity_poly.pdbx_seq_one_letter_code
_entity_poly.pdbx_strand_id
1 'polypeptide(L)'
;MPGLSDLRSRPNVLVVGSGGREHAIAWKLAQSPRIGRIVAAPGNPGIGEVAECVSVQATDVAGLVRLAREAECDLVVVGPEAPLAAGLADAVRREGIAVFGPSAAAARIESSKHYAKGIMARAGIPTAHCEAFADPDRARDAARAVVRQAGGVVVKLDSLAAGKGVVVAASPEEAARAVDELYAMGGGHGCTLLVEERLVGPEASVMCISDGADILVLPPARDHKRALDGDQGPNTGGMGAVAPAELVSGKAAVGAGAAAGDGNGNGNGARHADEAMLAKIERTILRPAIEQMAAEGVPFVGALFAGLMLTAEGPKVLEFNCRLGDPETQAALPIIDEDLLDLVEAACYGRLASAGDANRANMGANPGVRAVAAAPEALAGPNSRPTKAGRSGGAHCACVVMASSGYPGAYRTGIPISIPSPLPAGVTLFHAGTALQAGRLVSMGGRVLGVTAVASSAAKSRRLAYDAVDRIGFDGAHYRRDIGGE
;
A
#
# COMPACT_ATOMS: atom_id res chain seq x y z
N MET A 1 11.55 9.33 -21.92
CA MET A 1 12.93 9.01 -21.54
C MET A 1 13.66 8.55 -22.80
N PRO A 2 14.76 9.17 -23.24
CA PRO A 2 15.51 8.68 -24.39
C PRO A 2 16.31 7.44 -23.97
N GLY A 3 16.14 6.32 -24.66
CA GLY A 3 17.05 5.18 -24.62
C GLY A 3 16.56 3.85 -24.04
N LEU A 4 15.31 3.73 -23.54
CA LEU A 4 14.77 2.41 -23.21
C LEU A 4 14.17 1.77 -24.45
N SER A 5 14.64 0.57 -24.84
CA SER A 5 13.95 -0.29 -25.81
C SER A 5 12.67 -0.85 -25.16
N ASP A 6 11.62 -1.09 -25.95
CA ASP A 6 10.43 -1.79 -25.48
C ASP A 6 10.81 -3.13 -24.81
N LEU A 7 10.00 -3.55 -23.83
CA LEU A 7 10.20 -4.85 -23.20
C LEU A 7 10.14 -5.98 -24.24
N ARG A 8 10.89 -7.05 -24.00
CA ARG A 8 10.74 -8.29 -24.77
C ARG A 8 9.28 -8.76 -24.73
N SER A 9 8.87 -9.57 -25.71
CA SER A 9 7.53 -10.17 -25.75
C SER A 9 7.20 -10.97 -24.48
N ARG A 10 8.23 -11.54 -23.84
CA ARG A 10 8.19 -12.23 -22.56
C ARG A 10 9.31 -11.70 -21.66
N PRO A 11 9.10 -10.59 -20.95
CA PRO A 11 10.14 -9.96 -20.15
C PRO A 11 10.46 -10.75 -18.88
N ASN A 12 11.74 -10.71 -18.50
CA ASN A 12 12.21 -11.14 -17.20
C ASN A 12 12.07 -9.98 -16.21
N VAL A 13 11.51 -10.26 -15.04
CA VAL A 13 11.20 -9.24 -14.04
C VAL A 13 11.91 -9.54 -12.72
N LEU A 14 12.60 -8.54 -12.16
CA LEU A 14 13.10 -8.60 -10.79
C LEU A 14 12.13 -7.88 -9.85
N VAL A 15 11.60 -8.59 -8.85
CA VAL A 15 10.83 -8.02 -7.75
C VAL A 15 11.74 -7.83 -6.54
N VAL A 16 11.89 -6.58 -6.09
CA VAL A 16 12.75 -6.24 -4.94
C VAL A 16 11.93 -6.18 -3.67
N GLY A 17 12.32 -6.97 -2.67
CA GLY A 17 11.72 -7.05 -1.35
C GLY A 17 11.29 -8.47 -0.96
N SER A 18 10.71 -8.63 0.22
CA SER A 18 10.39 -9.94 0.81
C SER A 18 9.10 -9.95 1.64
N GLY A 19 8.33 -8.87 1.64
CA GLY A 19 7.10 -8.73 2.42
C GLY A 19 5.86 -9.32 1.73
N GLY A 20 4.72 -9.17 2.38
CA GLY A 20 3.43 -9.59 1.84
C GLY A 20 3.04 -8.81 0.59
N ARG A 21 3.38 -7.54 0.53
CA ARG A 21 3.24 -6.68 -0.66
C ARG A 21 4.00 -7.24 -1.85
N GLU A 22 5.29 -7.57 -1.68
CA GLU A 22 6.11 -8.13 -2.75
C GLU A 22 5.61 -9.50 -3.19
N HIS A 23 5.11 -10.30 -2.26
CA HIS A 23 4.45 -11.56 -2.62
C HIS A 23 3.19 -11.32 -3.47
N ALA A 24 2.33 -10.37 -3.10
CA ALA A 24 1.14 -10.03 -3.87
C ALA A 24 1.50 -9.49 -5.28
N ILE A 25 2.57 -8.70 -5.38
CA ILE A 25 3.10 -8.21 -6.67
C ILE A 25 3.58 -9.38 -7.53
N ALA A 26 4.44 -10.26 -7.01
CA ALA A 26 4.97 -11.41 -7.73
C ALA A 26 3.85 -12.37 -8.16
N TRP A 27 2.89 -12.65 -7.26
CA TRP A 27 1.70 -13.45 -7.53
C TRP A 27 0.84 -12.87 -8.67
N LYS A 28 0.64 -11.54 -8.70
CA LYS A 28 -0.15 -10.88 -9.74
C LYS A 28 0.61 -10.85 -11.07
N LEU A 29 1.91 -10.59 -11.08
CA LEU A 29 2.78 -10.65 -12.26
C LEU A 29 2.81 -12.05 -12.88
N ALA A 30 2.88 -13.09 -12.05
CA ALA A 30 2.88 -14.48 -12.51
C ALA A 30 1.60 -14.90 -13.25
N GLN A 31 0.52 -14.11 -13.16
CA GLN A 31 -0.73 -14.37 -13.89
C GLN A 31 -0.72 -13.78 -15.30
N SER A 32 0.26 -12.92 -15.64
CA SER A 32 0.40 -12.39 -16.98
C SER A 32 0.77 -13.49 -17.97
N PRO A 33 0.06 -13.63 -19.11
CA PRO A 33 0.46 -14.56 -20.16
C PRO A 33 1.77 -14.13 -20.85
N ARG A 34 2.17 -12.87 -20.67
CA ARG A 34 3.39 -12.28 -21.24
C ARG A 34 4.61 -12.48 -20.35
N ILE A 35 4.45 -12.87 -19.08
CA ILE A 35 5.60 -12.96 -18.16
C ILE A 35 6.63 -13.98 -18.67
N GLY A 36 7.89 -13.64 -18.64
CA GLY A 36 9.02 -14.55 -18.87
C GLY A 36 9.38 -15.25 -17.56
N ARG A 37 10.41 -14.76 -16.89
CA ARG A 37 10.90 -15.26 -15.61
C ARG A 37 10.70 -14.19 -14.56
N ILE A 38 10.33 -14.59 -13.35
CA ILE A 38 10.32 -13.72 -12.17
C ILE A 38 11.49 -14.12 -11.27
N VAL A 39 12.32 -13.14 -10.93
CA VAL A 39 13.35 -13.23 -9.89
C VAL A 39 12.92 -12.34 -8.73
N ALA A 40 13.16 -12.74 -7.51
CA ALA A 40 12.87 -11.93 -6.32
C ALA A 40 14.10 -11.79 -5.43
N ALA A 41 14.32 -10.61 -4.85
CA ALA A 41 15.46 -10.36 -3.98
C ALA A 41 15.08 -9.51 -2.74
N PRO A 42 15.24 -10.07 -1.52
CA PRO A 42 15.63 -11.43 -1.21
C PRO A 42 14.51 -12.47 -1.40
N GLY A 43 13.23 -12.03 -1.56
CA GLY A 43 12.08 -12.89 -1.59
C GLY A 43 11.74 -13.56 -0.25
N ASN A 44 10.77 -14.46 -0.27
CA ASN A 44 10.35 -15.29 0.87
C ASN A 44 9.80 -16.64 0.35
N PRO A 45 9.50 -17.62 1.22
CA PRO A 45 9.03 -18.94 0.77
C PRO A 45 7.77 -18.91 -0.11
N GLY A 46 6.82 -18.01 0.13
CA GLY A 46 5.63 -17.89 -0.71
C GLY A 46 5.94 -17.25 -2.08
N ILE A 47 6.82 -16.26 -2.14
CA ILE A 47 7.33 -15.73 -3.42
C ILE A 47 8.04 -16.82 -4.20
N GLY A 48 8.76 -17.71 -3.52
CA GLY A 48 9.45 -18.84 -4.13
C GLY A 48 8.55 -19.85 -4.83
N GLU A 49 7.23 -19.80 -4.65
CA GLU A 49 6.27 -20.61 -5.39
C GLU A 49 6.04 -20.12 -6.84
N VAL A 50 6.33 -18.85 -7.11
CA VAL A 50 6.08 -18.20 -8.42
C VAL A 50 7.31 -17.51 -9.01
N ALA A 51 8.41 -17.42 -8.25
CA ALA A 51 9.63 -16.71 -8.61
C ALA A 51 10.88 -17.43 -8.09
N GLU A 52 12.02 -17.18 -8.72
CA GLU A 52 13.32 -17.58 -8.18
C GLU A 52 13.79 -16.56 -7.13
N CYS A 53 13.93 -16.99 -5.88
CA CYS A 53 14.42 -16.13 -4.81
C CYS A 53 15.95 -16.16 -4.73
N VAL A 54 16.57 -14.97 -4.78
CA VAL A 54 18.04 -14.79 -4.73
C VAL A 54 18.38 -13.99 -3.48
N SER A 55 19.32 -14.48 -2.67
CA SER A 55 19.70 -13.88 -1.39
C SER A 55 20.54 -12.60 -1.57
N VAL A 56 19.89 -11.54 -2.09
CA VAL A 56 20.43 -10.17 -2.15
C VAL A 56 19.49 -9.28 -1.35
N GLN A 57 20.06 -8.53 -0.39
CA GLN A 57 19.24 -7.67 0.47
C GLN A 57 18.62 -6.52 -0.33
N ALA A 58 17.39 -6.13 0.01
CA ALA A 58 16.69 -5.04 -0.67
C ALA A 58 17.43 -3.69 -0.60
N THR A 59 18.29 -3.50 0.39
CA THR A 59 19.11 -2.29 0.58
C THR A 59 20.48 -2.36 -0.11
N ASP A 60 20.87 -3.52 -0.65
CA ASP A 60 22.13 -3.66 -1.42
C ASP A 60 21.90 -3.23 -2.88
N VAL A 61 21.95 -1.92 -3.11
CA VAL A 61 21.71 -1.32 -4.44
C VAL A 61 22.66 -1.89 -5.48
N ALA A 62 23.95 -2.04 -5.16
CA ALA A 62 24.96 -2.55 -6.11
C ALA A 62 24.73 -4.03 -6.43
N GLY A 63 24.39 -4.85 -5.42
CA GLY A 63 24.02 -6.25 -5.57
C GLY A 63 22.77 -6.44 -6.42
N LEU A 64 21.75 -5.62 -6.21
CA LEU A 64 20.51 -5.66 -6.99
C LEU A 64 20.69 -5.27 -8.44
N VAL A 65 21.51 -4.24 -8.73
CA VAL A 65 21.86 -3.85 -10.12
C VAL A 65 22.62 -4.99 -10.81
N ARG A 66 23.60 -5.57 -10.13
CA ARG A 66 24.34 -6.73 -10.66
C ARG A 66 23.41 -7.91 -10.93
N LEU A 67 22.53 -8.26 -9.99
CA LEU A 67 21.55 -9.33 -10.14
C LEU A 67 20.62 -9.07 -11.34
N ALA A 68 20.11 -7.84 -11.50
CA ALA A 68 19.24 -7.48 -12.62
C ALA A 68 19.92 -7.71 -13.98
N ARG A 69 21.23 -7.41 -14.09
CA ARG A 69 22.03 -7.68 -15.28
C ARG A 69 22.28 -9.17 -15.50
N GLU A 70 22.75 -9.89 -14.47
CA GLU A 70 23.10 -11.32 -14.55
C GLU A 70 21.87 -12.19 -14.84
N ALA A 71 20.71 -11.81 -14.32
CA ALA A 71 19.44 -12.47 -14.58
C ALA A 71 18.75 -11.99 -15.88
N GLU A 72 19.41 -11.12 -16.66
CA GLU A 72 18.88 -10.52 -17.90
C GLU A 72 17.46 -9.95 -17.70
N CYS A 73 17.25 -9.22 -16.62
CA CYS A 73 15.97 -8.61 -16.34
C CYS A 73 15.72 -7.42 -17.28
N ASP A 74 14.52 -7.36 -17.83
CA ASP A 74 14.04 -6.25 -18.66
C ASP A 74 13.39 -5.16 -17.79
N LEU A 75 12.88 -5.57 -16.63
CA LEU A 75 12.10 -4.74 -15.73
C LEU A 75 12.45 -5.05 -14.28
N VAL A 76 12.57 -4.00 -13.46
CA VAL A 76 12.67 -4.10 -11.99
C VAL A 76 11.44 -3.46 -11.36
N VAL A 77 10.77 -4.18 -10.46
CA VAL A 77 9.64 -3.68 -9.65
C VAL A 77 10.10 -3.58 -8.20
N VAL A 78 10.10 -2.36 -7.66
CA VAL A 78 10.60 -2.11 -6.31
C VAL A 78 9.44 -2.05 -5.32
N GLY A 79 9.42 -2.97 -4.36
CA GLY A 79 8.38 -3.03 -3.34
C GLY A 79 8.57 -2.02 -2.20
N PRO A 80 9.70 -2.05 -1.45
CA PRO A 80 9.89 -1.18 -0.29
C PRO A 80 10.46 0.20 -0.64
N GLU A 81 10.29 1.17 0.26
CA GLU A 81 10.72 2.56 0.12
C GLU A 81 12.24 2.74 0.29
N ALA A 82 12.86 1.94 1.15
CA ALA A 82 14.28 2.13 1.51
C ALA A 82 15.23 2.06 0.30
N PRO A 83 15.16 1.04 -0.58
CA PRO A 83 15.98 1.01 -1.80
C PRO A 83 15.67 2.15 -2.78
N LEU A 84 14.43 2.65 -2.82
CA LEU A 84 14.06 3.80 -3.65
C LEU A 84 14.74 5.08 -3.14
N ALA A 85 14.65 5.33 -1.84
CA ALA A 85 15.35 6.45 -1.20
C ALA A 85 16.88 6.35 -1.35
N ALA A 86 17.43 5.12 -1.39
CA ALA A 86 18.84 4.86 -1.63
C ALA A 86 19.27 4.97 -3.11
N GLY A 87 18.33 5.25 -4.04
CA GLY A 87 18.64 5.48 -5.45
C GLY A 87 18.71 4.23 -6.32
N LEU A 88 18.12 3.12 -5.92
CA LEU A 88 18.08 1.90 -6.72
C LEU A 88 17.48 2.14 -8.11
N ALA A 89 16.36 2.87 -8.18
CA ALA A 89 15.72 3.15 -9.47
C ALA A 89 16.64 3.94 -10.42
N ASP A 90 17.39 4.89 -9.89
CA ASP A 90 18.36 5.68 -10.66
C ASP A 90 19.52 4.81 -11.15
N ALA A 91 19.99 3.89 -10.30
CA ALA A 91 21.09 2.99 -10.65
C ALA A 91 20.69 1.98 -11.73
N VAL A 92 19.49 1.40 -11.62
CA VAL A 92 18.93 0.45 -12.62
C VAL A 92 18.70 1.13 -13.97
N ARG A 93 18.13 2.35 -13.98
CA ARG A 93 17.91 3.11 -15.22
C ARG A 93 19.21 3.44 -15.96
N ARG A 94 20.32 3.66 -15.23
CA ARG A 94 21.65 3.88 -15.85
C ARG A 94 22.18 2.66 -16.62
N GLU A 95 21.71 1.46 -16.24
CA GLU A 95 22.01 0.22 -16.98
C GLU A 95 21.07 -0.02 -18.17
N GLY A 96 20.14 0.90 -18.45
CA GLY A 96 19.17 0.75 -19.53
C GLY A 96 18.02 -0.21 -19.22
N ILE A 97 17.84 -0.61 -17.97
CA ILE A 97 16.78 -1.51 -17.53
C ILE A 97 15.57 -0.67 -17.07
N ALA A 98 14.37 -1.06 -17.50
CA ALA A 98 13.13 -0.40 -17.04
C ALA A 98 12.94 -0.64 -15.53
N VAL A 99 12.41 0.38 -14.82
CA VAL A 99 12.15 0.24 -13.39
C VAL A 99 10.85 0.91 -12.99
N PHE A 100 9.97 0.14 -12.36
CA PHE A 100 8.77 0.62 -11.69
C PHE A 100 9.12 0.97 -10.26
N GLY A 101 9.32 2.26 -10.06
CA GLY A 101 9.74 2.89 -8.81
C GLY A 101 10.32 4.27 -9.08
N PRO A 102 10.02 5.29 -8.25
CA PRO A 102 10.50 6.65 -8.44
C PRO A 102 12.02 6.77 -8.25
N SER A 103 12.60 7.83 -8.80
CA SER A 103 13.98 8.23 -8.53
C SER A 103 14.18 8.55 -7.04
N ALA A 104 15.41 8.58 -6.55
CA ALA A 104 15.69 9.01 -5.16
C ALA A 104 15.15 10.41 -4.88
N ALA A 105 15.23 11.31 -5.86
CA ALA A 105 14.67 12.66 -5.75
C ALA A 105 13.15 12.65 -5.58
N ALA A 106 12.43 11.79 -6.34
CA ALA A 106 10.98 11.64 -6.26
C ALA A 106 10.56 10.86 -5.01
N ALA A 107 11.34 9.90 -4.54
CA ALA A 107 11.09 9.14 -3.32
C ALA A 107 11.12 10.01 -2.04
N ARG A 108 11.62 11.23 -2.13
CA ARG A 108 11.55 12.24 -1.05
C ARG A 108 10.11 12.54 -0.62
N ILE A 109 9.12 12.29 -1.46
CA ILE A 109 7.70 12.47 -1.10
C ILE A 109 7.28 11.55 0.07
N GLU A 110 8.00 10.43 0.31
CA GLU A 110 7.83 9.58 1.49
C GLU A 110 8.96 9.78 2.50
N SER A 111 10.22 9.87 2.03
CA SER A 111 11.39 9.88 2.93
C SER A 111 11.58 11.22 3.65
N SER A 112 10.93 12.31 3.22
CA SER A 112 10.86 13.59 3.91
C SER A 112 9.42 14.11 3.96
N LYS A 113 8.84 14.09 5.13
CA LYS A 113 7.49 14.62 5.38
C LYS A 113 7.44 16.13 5.16
N HIS A 114 8.53 16.82 5.48
CA HIS A 114 8.69 18.26 5.22
C HIS A 114 8.66 18.55 3.71
N TYR A 115 9.38 17.77 2.90
CA TYR A 115 9.32 17.89 1.44
C TYR A 115 7.91 17.64 0.91
N ALA A 116 7.24 16.57 1.38
CA ALA A 116 5.87 16.26 0.99
C ALA A 116 4.89 17.38 1.31
N LYS A 117 5.00 18.00 2.51
CA LYS A 117 4.20 19.19 2.89
C LYS A 117 4.48 20.39 1.97
N GLY A 118 5.73 20.57 1.54
CA GLY A 118 6.08 21.57 0.54
C GLY A 118 5.40 21.35 -0.82
N ILE A 119 5.40 20.11 -1.33
CA ILE A 119 4.64 19.73 -2.54
C ILE A 119 3.15 20.01 -2.36
N MET A 120 2.55 19.56 -1.24
CA MET A 120 1.13 19.78 -0.97
C MET A 120 0.76 21.27 -0.95
N ALA A 121 1.59 22.09 -0.29
CA ALA A 121 1.34 23.54 -0.20
C ALA A 121 1.41 24.22 -1.57
N ARG A 122 2.41 23.90 -2.41
CA ARG A 122 2.56 24.50 -3.74
C ARG A 122 1.50 24.03 -4.71
N ALA A 123 1.04 22.79 -4.59
CA ALA A 123 -0.01 22.21 -5.41
C ALA A 123 -1.44 22.49 -4.92
N GLY A 124 -1.60 23.20 -3.78
CA GLY A 124 -2.92 23.43 -3.17
C GLY A 124 -3.62 22.16 -2.69
N ILE A 125 -2.89 21.11 -2.35
CA ILE A 125 -3.43 19.83 -1.90
C ILE A 125 -3.89 19.93 -0.44
N PRO A 126 -5.15 19.56 -0.12
CA PRO A 126 -5.67 19.61 1.24
C PRO A 126 -4.90 18.67 2.18
N THR A 127 -4.38 19.22 3.26
CA THR A 127 -3.67 18.49 4.33
C THR A 127 -3.80 19.23 5.65
N ALA A 128 -3.36 18.63 6.76
CA ALA A 128 -3.28 19.27 8.06
C ALA A 128 -2.34 20.48 8.02
N HIS A 129 -2.72 21.55 8.74
CA HIS A 129 -1.79 22.65 9.01
C HIS A 129 -0.55 22.11 9.73
N CYS A 130 0.64 22.54 9.29
CA CYS A 130 1.90 21.96 9.71
C CYS A 130 2.99 23.03 9.82
N GLU A 131 3.75 22.97 10.91
CA GLU A 131 4.98 23.74 11.06
C GLU A 131 6.17 22.80 11.32
N ALA A 132 7.35 23.15 10.80
CA ALA A 132 8.57 22.37 10.93
C ALA A 132 9.56 23.03 11.90
N PHE A 133 10.17 22.26 12.77
CA PHE A 133 11.08 22.71 13.81
C PHE A 133 12.35 21.86 13.86
N ALA A 134 13.52 22.51 13.81
CA ALA A 134 14.80 21.88 14.11
C ALA A 134 15.17 22.03 15.60
N ASP A 135 14.51 22.94 16.31
CA ASP A 135 14.71 23.21 17.75
C ASP A 135 13.61 22.51 18.56
N PRO A 136 13.95 21.57 19.45
CA PRO A 136 12.97 20.81 20.24
C PRO A 136 12.20 21.68 21.25
N ASP A 137 12.80 22.77 21.77
CA ASP A 137 12.10 23.68 22.70
C ASP A 137 10.97 24.39 21.99
N ARG A 138 11.24 24.93 20.81
CA ARG A 138 10.22 25.57 19.96
C ARG A 138 9.17 24.57 19.51
N ALA A 139 9.56 23.32 19.16
CA ALA A 139 8.62 22.27 18.80
C ALA A 139 7.67 21.93 19.98
N ARG A 140 8.20 21.85 21.21
CA ARG A 140 7.39 21.61 22.42
C ARG A 140 6.38 22.74 22.68
N ASP A 141 6.80 23.97 22.55
CA ASP A 141 5.92 25.14 22.78
C ASP A 141 4.82 25.17 21.71
N ALA A 142 5.15 24.96 20.43
CA ALA A 142 4.19 24.88 19.34
C ALA A 142 3.20 23.71 19.54
N ALA A 143 3.69 22.51 19.86
CA ALA A 143 2.85 21.34 20.09
C ALA A 143 1.87 21.54 21.26
N ARG A 144 2.33 22.12 22.38
CA ARG A 144 1.46 22.49 23.51
C ARG A 144 0.41 23.54 23.11
N ALA A 145 0.78 24.51 22.27
CA ALA A 145 -0.14 25.55 21.80
C ALA A 145 -1.25 24.94 20.94
N VAL A 146 -0.90 24.06 19.98
CA VAL A 146 -1.87 23.38 19.12
C VAL A 146 -2.84 22.52 19.94
N VAL A 147 -2.37 21.76 20.94
CA VAL A 147 -3.24 20.99 21.83
C VAL A 147 -4.24 21.88 22.57
N ARG A 148 -3.78 23.02 23.10
CA ARG A 148 -4.70 23.94 23.83
C ARG A 148 -5.77 24.54 22.93
N GLN A 149 -5.47 24.75 21.65
CA GLN A 149 -6.39 25.36 20.68
C GLN A 149 -7.35 24.35 20.06
N ALA A 150 -6.85 23.16 19.70
CA ALA A 150 -7.56 22.17 18.89
C ALA A 150 -7.87 20.85 19.62
N GLY A 151 -7.47 20.69 20.89
CA GLY A 151 -7.71 19.48 21.68
C GLY A 151 -6.87 18.26 21.26
N GLY A 152 -5.89 18.44 20.38
CA GLY A 152 -4.98 17.39 19.95
C GLY A 152 -3.94 17.88 18.94
N VAL A 153 -2.81 17.20 18.90
CA VAL A 153 -1.68 17.48 18.00
C VAL A 153 -1.09 16.19 17.47
N VAL A 154 -0.50 16.26 16.28
CA VAL A 154 0.33 15.18 15.74
C VAL A 154 1.75 15.67 15.59
N VAL A 155 2.71 14.98 16.22
CA VAL A 155 4.14 15.25 16.07
C VAL A 155 4.74 14.16 15.19
N LYS A 156 5.50 14.57 14.17
CA LYS A 156 6.12 13.63 13.21
C LYS A 156 7.63 13.91 13.10
N LEU A 157 8.42 12.85 13.04
CA LEU A 157 9.83 12.92 12.68
C LEU A 157 9.98 12.99 11.17
N ASP A 158 10.79 13.92 10.65
CA ASP A 158 11.09 14.07 9.22
C ASP A 158 12.15 13.05 8.77
N SER A 159 11.75 11.77 8.72
CA SER A 159 12.57 10.67 8.21
C SER A 159 11.72 9.43 7.93
N LEU A 160 12.32 8.42 7.27
CA LEU A 160 11.76 7.06 7.26
C LEU A 160 11.89 6.47 8.67
N ALA A 161 10.77 6.11 9.29
CA ALA A 161 10.73 5.60 10.66
C ALA A 161 9.85 4.35 10.82
N ALA A 162 9.53 3.65 9.71
CA ALA A 162 8.74 2.40 9.70
C ALA A 162 7.46 2.47 10.58
N GLY A 163 6.71 3.58 10.46
CA GLY A 163 5.48 3.81 11.22
C GLY A 163 5.67 4.26 12.67
N LYS A 164 6.90 4.34 13.18
CA LYS A 164 7.20 4.73 14.58
C LYS A 164 7.49 6.23 14.76
N GLY A 165 7.65 6.96 13.68
CA GLY A 165 7.98 8.40 13.68
C GLY A 165 6.78 9.33 13.78
N VAL A 166 5.62 8.88 14.27
CA VAL A 166 4.39 9.67 14.39
C VAL A 166 3.74 9.40 15.73
N VAL A 167 3.48 10.47 16.49
CA VAL A 167 2.81 10.40 17.79
C VAL A 167 1.63 11.36 17.79
N VAL A 168 0.46 10.86 18.17
CA VAL A 168 -0.75 11.66 18.42
C VAL A 168 -0.83 11.95 19.91
N ALA A 169 -0.94 13.20 20.30
CA ALA A 169 -1.04 13.65 21.69
C ALA A 169 -2.35 14.42 21.93
N ALA A 170 -2.99 14.15 23.07
CA ALA A 170 -4.24 14.78 23.47
C ALA A 170 -4.09 15.74 24.65
N SER A 171 -2.90 15.79 25.27
CA SER A 171 -2.60 16.74 26.35
C SER A 171 -1.27 17.46 26.10
N PRO A 172 -1.05 18.65 26.71
CA PRO A 172 0.22 19.37 26.59
C PRO A 172 1.43 18.57 27.09
N GLU A 173 1.22 17.72 28.09
CA GLU A 173 2.27 16.87 28.67
C GLU A 173 2.63 15.72 27.72
N GLU A 174 1.62 15.10 27.09
CA GLU A 174 1.83 14.09 26.04
C GLU A 174 2.53 14.70 24.83
N ALA A 175 2.13 15.90 24.41
CA ALA A 175 2.75 16.60 23.29
C ALA A 175 4.24 16.87 23.53
N ALA A 176 4.60 17.30 24.76
CA ALA A 176 6.00 17.52 25.11
C ALA A 176 6.80 16.22 25.09
N ARG A 177 6.26 15.13 25.68
CA ARG A 177 6.92 13.82 25.63
C ARG A 177 7.10 13.31 24.19
N ALA A 178 6.07 13.46 23.33
CA ALA A 178 6.16 13.08 21.93
C ALA A 178 7.30 13.80 21.19
N VAL A 179 7.49 15.08 21.45
CA VAL A 179 8.62 15.84 20.89
C VAL A 179 9.95 15.26 21.38
N ASP A 180 10.09 15.03 22.70
CA ASP A 180 11.33 14.51 23.28
C ASP A 180 11.68 13.11 22.74
N GLU A 181 10.71 12.22 22.70
CA GLU A 181 10.87 10.86 22.18
C GLU A 181 11.28 10.86 20.70
N LEU A 182 10.57 11.63 19.86
CA LEU A 182 10.86 11.67 18.43
C LEU A 182 12.17 12.39 18.13
N TYR A 183 12.52 13.45 18.91
CA TYR A 183 13.79 14.12 18.77
C TYR A 183 14.97 13.20 19.13
N ALA A 184 14.83 12.43 20.20
CA ALA A 184 15.83 11.42 20.58
C ALA A 184 15.93 10.30 19.51
N MET A 185 14.79 9.83 18.96
CA MET A 185 14.75 8.83 17.90
C MET A 185 15.44 9.34 16.63
N GLY A 186 15.32 10.64 16.29
CA GLY A 186 15.98 11.29 15.16
C GLY A 186 17.47 11.52 15.33
N GLY A 187 18.08 11.07 16.46
CA GLY A 187 19.50 11.27 16.75
C GLY A 187 19.83 12.64 17.38
N GLY A 188 18.84 13.40 17.78
CA GLY A 188 19.00 14.71 18.44
C GLY A 188 19.35 15.82 17.45
N HIS A 189 20.54 16.39 17.55
CA HIS A 189 20.97 17.52 16.73
C HIS A 189 20.82 17.25 15.22
N GLY A 190 20.14 18.17 14.53
CA GLY A 190 19.97 18.14 13.06
C GLY A 190 18.73 17.39 12.57
N CYS A 191 17.91 16.79 13.44
CA CYS A 191 16.62 16.27 13.03
C CYS A 191 15.56 17.38 12.95
N THR A 192 14.60 17.22 12.06
CA THR A 192 13.43 18.09 11.92
C THR A 192 12.21 17.39 12.45
N LEU A 193 11.41 18.06 13.26
CA LEU A 193 10.09 17.63 13.71
C LEU A 193 9.01 18.45 13.04
N LEU A 194 7.92 17.80 12.67
CA LEU A 194 6.71 18.45 12.17
C LEU A 194 5.65 18.44 13.28
N VAL A 195 5.04 19.58 13.53
CA VAL A 195 3.91 19.73 14.44
C VAL A 195 2.68 20.04 13.60
N GLU A 196 1.67 19.15 13.65
CA GLU A 196 0.48 19.22 12.82
C GLU A 196 -0.79 19.25 13.65
N GLU A 197 -1.82 19.93 13.15
CA GLU A 197 -3.17 19.80 13.70
C GLU A 197 -3.63 18.34 13.62
N ARG A 198 -4.41 17.89 14.60
CA ARG A 198 -5.03 16.56 14.57
C ARG A 198 -6.27 16.59 13.69
N LEU A 199 -6.24 15.88 12.57
CA LEU A 199 -7.43 15.63 11.76
C LEU A 199 -8.32 14.57 12.40
N VAL A 200 -9.63 14.67 12.16
CA VAL A 200 -10.65 13.74 12.67
C VAL A 200 -11.50 13.25 11.52
N GLY A 201 -11.70 11.96 11.45
CA GLY A 201 -12.51 11.27 10.43
C GLY A 201 -12.08 9.81 10.27
N PRO A 202 -12.71 9.04 9.40
CA PRO A 202 -12.23 7.73 9.01
C PRO A 202 -11.00 7.86 8.10
N GLU A 203 -10.05 6.93 8.26
CA GLU A 203 -8.90 6.82 7.36
C GLU A 203 -9.26 6.03 6.09
N ALA A 204 -8.62 6.39 4.99
CA ALA A 204 -8.67 5.65 3.73
C ALA A 204 -7.30 5.70 3.04
N SER A 205 -6.99 4.66 2.29
CA SER A 205 -5.79 4.54 1.49
C SER A 205 -6.17 4.53 0.01
N VAL A 206 -5.65 5.48 -0.77
CA VAL A 206 -5.84 5.52 -2.22
C VAL A 206 -4.49 5.47 -2.90
N MET A 207 -4.33 4.49 -3.78
CA MET A 207 -3.10 4.28 -4.55
C MET A 207 -3.35 4.59 -6.02
N CYS A 208 -2.33 5.11 -6.68
CA CYS A 208 -2.32 5.18 -8.15
C CYS A 208 -0.98 4.71 -8.71
N ILE A 209 -1.03 4.21 -9.94
CA ILE A 209 0.14 4.01 -10.79
C ILE A 209 0.34 5.30 -11.59
N SER A 210 1.58 5.79 -11.67
CA SER A 210 1.94 6.99 -12.40
C SER A 210 3.10 6.74 -13.36
N ASP A 211 3.04 7.37 -14.54
CA ASP A 211 4.12 7.40 -15.53
C ASP A 211 4.92 8.73 -15.51
N GLY A 212 4.63 9.59 -14.55
CA GLY A 212 5.23 10.91 -14.40
C GLY A 212 4.40 12.05 -14.97
N ALA A 213 3.33 11.75 -15.72
CA ALA A 213 2.38 12.70 -16.29
C ALA A 213 0.93 12.26 -16.02
N ASP A 214 0.62 11.01 -16.38
CA ASP A 214 -0.69 10.43 -16.20
C ASP A 214 -0.72 9.47 -15.01
N ILE A 215 -1.95 9.21 -14.52
CA ILE A 215 -2.21 8.31 -13.40
C ILE A 215 -3.36 7.34 -13.70
N LEU A 216 -3.25 6.13 -13.16
CA LEU A 216 -4.33 5.15 -13.07
C LEU A 216 -4.59 4.85 -11.60
N VAL A 217 -5.80 5.17 -11.13
CA VAL A 217 -6.17 4.99 -9.71
C VAL A 217 -6.59 3.54 -9.48
N LEU A 218 -6.03 2.92 -8.44
CA LEU A 218 -6.36 1.56 -7.99
C LEU A 218 -7.58 1.59 -7.07
N PRO A 219 -8.25 0.44 -6.83
CA PRO A 219 -9.33 0.36 -5.86
C PRO A 219 -8.91 0.92 -4.50
N PRO A 220 -9.72 1.80 -3.88
CA PRO A 220 -9.42 2.33 -2.56
C PRO A 220 -9.37 1.21 -1.53
N ALA A 221 -8.51 1.35 -0.53
CA ALA A 221 -8.39 0.39 0.55
C ALA A 221 -8.56 1.08 1.92
N ARG A 222 -8.89 0.30 2.93
CA ARG A 222 -8.84 0.73 4.33
C ARG A 222 -7.95 -0.22 5.09
N ASP A 223 -6.86 0.32 5.64
CA ASP A 223 -5.95 -0.36 6.55
C ASP A 223 -6.43 -0.24 8.00
N HIS A 224 -6.07 -1.21 8.82
CA HIS A 224 -6.31 -1.26 10.26
C HIS A 224 -4.95 -1.21 10.97
N LYS A 225 -4.52 0.00 11.32
CA LYS A 225 -3.14 0.27 11.79
C LYS A 225 -2.87 -0.12 13.24
N ARG A 226 -3.90 -0.18 14.10
CA ARG A 226 -3.73 -0.53 15.50
C ARG A 226 -3.60 -2.03 15.71
N ALA A 227 -2.79 -2.42 16.70
CA ALA A 227 -2.46 -3.82 16.95
C ALA A 227 -3.64 -4.66 17.47
N LEU A 228 -4.60 -4.05 18.17
CA LEU A 228 -5.70 -4.73 18.87
C LEU A 228 -7.05 -4.37 18.29
N ASP A 229 -8.05 -5.23 18.54
CA ASP A 229 -9.45 -4.99 18.17
C ASP A 229 -9.96 -3.64 18.70
N GLY A 230 -10.94 -3.06 17.99
CA GLY A 230 -11.53 -1.76 18.32
C GLY A 230 -10.55 -0.59 18.17
N ASP A 231 -9.56 -0.71 17.29
CA ASP A 231 -8.51 0.28 17.06
C ASP A 231 -7.75 0.67 18.34
N GLN A 232 -7.42 -0.33 19.14
CA GLN A 232 -6.69 -0.18 20.40
C GLN A 232 -5.21 -0.62 20.24
N GLY A 233 -4.39 -0.25 21.23
CA GLY A 233 -2.97 -0.62 21.27
C GLY A 233 -2.08 0.28 20.42
N PRO A 234 -0.80 -0.11 20.23
CA PRO A 234 0.16 0.67 19.45
C PRO A 234 -0.12 0.63 17.95
N ASN A 235 0.39 1.62 17.23
CA ASN A 235 0.44 1.59 15.77
C ASN A 235 1.34 0.47 15.25
N THR A 236 0.98 -0.10 14.12
CA THR A 236 1.71 -1.17 13.43
C THR A 236 1.93 -0.79 11.97
N GLY A 237 2.51 -1.69 11.19
CA GLY A 237 2.56 -1.58 9.72
C GLY A 237 1.25 -1.95 9.03
N GLY A 238 0.15 -2.20 9.78
CA GLY A 238 -1.15 -2.67 9.30
C GLY A 238 -1.44 -4.11 9.73
N MET A 239 -2.61 -4.32 10.36
CA MET A 239 -3.09 -5.62 10.84
C MET A 239 -4.11 -6.25 9.90
N GLY A 240 -4.38 -5.59 8.79
CA GLY A 240 -5.27 -6.07 7.74
C GLY A 240 -5.86 -4.93 6.93
N ALA A 241 -6.35 -5.25 5.74
CA ALA A 241 -6.97 -4.28 4.86
C ALA A 241 -8.19 -4.86 4.13
N VAL A 242 -9.10 -3.99 3.72
CA VAL A 242 -10.23 -4.32 2.86
C VAL A 242 -10.21 -3.46 1.60
N ALA A 243 -10.66 -4.01 0.48
CA ALA A 243 -10.81 -3.31 -0.79
C ALA A 243 -12.00 -3.87 -1.59
N PRO A 244 -12.76 -3.05 -2.36
CA PRO A 244 -12.71 -1.60 -2.25
C PRO A 244 -13.24 -1.12 -0.90
N ALA A 245 -12.63 -0.07 -0.36
CA ALA A 245 -13.09 0.57 0.86
C ALA A 245 -14.19 1.59 0.56
N GLU A 246 -15.15 1.74 1.46
CA GLU A 246 -16.12 2.82 1.43
C GLU A 246 -15.43 4.16 1.75
N LEU A 247 -15.58 5.14 0.85
CA LEU A 247 -15.01 6.49 1.00
C LEU A 247 -16.00 7.48 1.58
N VAL A 248 -17.30 7.13 1.56
CA VAL A 248 -18.36 7.95 2.15
C VAL A 248 -19.14 7.06 3.11
N SER A 249 -19.08 7.35 4.41
CA SER A 249 -19.86 6.61 5.40
C SER A 249 -21.37 6.84 5.17
N GLY A 250 -22.18 5.80 5.26
CA GLY A 250 -23.64 5.86 5.06
C GLY A 250 -24.36 6.92 5.92
N LYS A 251 -23.74 7.38 7.03
CA LYS A 251 -24.24 8.50 7.85
C LYS A 251 -23.97 9.88 7.24
N ALA A 252 -22.92 10.02 6.41
CA ALA A 252 -22.60 11.27 5.74
C ALA A 252 -23.33 11.41 4.39
N ALA A 253 -23.72 10.31 3.74
CA ALA A 253 -24.49 10.32 2.51
C ALA A 253 -25.90 10.92 2.67
N VAL A 254 -26.47 10.86 3.86
CA VAL A 254 -27.80 11.43 4.18
C VAL A 254 -27.77 12.96 4.23
N GLY A 255 -26.60 13.59 4.47
CA GLY A 255 -26.45 15.05 4.54
C GLY A 255 -26.13 15.74 3.19
N ALA A 256 -25.74 14.99 2.16
CA ALA A 256 -25.27 15.53 0.87
C ALA A 256 -26.36 15.58 -0.23
N GLY A 257 -27.63 15.76 0.13
CA GLY A 257 -28.68 16.07 -0.84
C GLY A 257 -29.15 14.88 -1.71
N ALA A 258 -28.88 13.65 -1.30
CA ALA A 258 -29.55 12.48 -1.87
C ALA A 258 -30.99 12.47 -1.34
N ALA A 259 -31.95 12.89 -2.15
CA ALA A 259 -33.37 12.72 -1.88
C ALA A 259 -33.63 11.29 -1.42
N ALA A 260 -34.39 11.14 -0.33
CA ALA A 260 -34.84 9.86 0.19
C ALA A 260 -35.49 9.06 -0.95
N GLY A 261 -34.72 8.17 -1.56
CA GLY A 261 -35.22 7.18 -2.52
C GLY A 261 -36.00 6.15 -1.71
N ASP A 262 -37.22 5.92 -2.11
CA ASP A 262 -38.11 4.85 -1.82
C ASP A 262 -37.40 3.56 -1.38
N GLY A 263 -37.86 3.03 -0.27
CA GLY A 263 -37.35 1.91 0.55
C GLY A 263 -37.04 0.56 -0.14
N ASN A 264 -36.46 0.59 -1.34
CA ASN A 264 -35.91 -0.54 -2.05
C ASN A 264 -34.36 -0.38 -2.04
N GLY A 265 -33.74 -0.99 -1.02
CA GLY A 265 -32.31 -0.90 -0.70
C GLY A 265 -31.37 -1.38 -1.81
N ASN A 266 -31.39 -0.70 -2.94
CA ASN A 266 -30.36 -0.88 -3.98
C ASN A 266 -29.17 0.01 -3.61
N GLY A 267 -28.01 -0.62 -3.27
CA GLY A 267 -26.75 0.03 -2.94
C GLY A 267 -26.10 0.93 -4.02
N ASN A 268 -26.89 1.37 -5.00
CA ASN A 268 -26.46 2.27 -6.08
C ASN A 268 -26.09 3.67 -5.59
N GLY A 269 -26.83 4.21 -4.60
CA GLY A 269 -26.55 5.57 -4.08
C GLY A 269 -25.20 5.68 -3.38
N ALA A 270 -24.84 4.68 -2.56
CA ALA A 270 -23.55 4.64 -1.87
C ALA A 270 -22.38 4.48 -2.86
N ARG A 271 -22.52 3.62 -3.87
CA ARG A 271 -21.51 3.46 -4.93
C ARG A 271 -21.24 4.76 -5.69
N HIS A 272 -22.27 5.49 -6.10
CA HIS A 272 -22.09 6.78 -6.77
C HIS A 272 -21.42 7.83 -5.89
N ALA A 273 -21.68 7.81 -4.58
CA ALA A 273 -21.01 8.70 -3.62
C ALA A 273 -19.52 8.36 -3.49
N ASP A 274 -19.17 7.08 -3.43
CA ASP A 274 -17.78 6.62 -3.38
C ASP A 274 -17.02 6.91 -4.68
N GLU A 275 -17.63 6.70 -5.84
CA GLU A 275 -17.08 7.06 -7.14
C GLU A 275 -16.82 8.57 -7.26
N ALA A 276 -17.76 9.40 -6.83
CA ALA A 276 -17.60 10.85 -6.79
C ALA A 276 -16.48 11.31 -5.85
N MET A 277 -16.37 10.65 -4.68
CA MET A 277 -15.28 10.92 -3.74
C MET A 277 -13.93 10.51 -4.30
N LEU A 278 -13.83 9.34 -4.94
CA LEU A 278 -12.60 8.87 -5.59
C LEU A 278 -12.17 9.84 -6.70
N ALA A 279 -13.11 10.28 -7.55
CA ALA A 279 -12.84 11.30 -8.57
C ALA A 279 -12.41 12.66 -7.98
N LYS A 280 -12.95 13.04 -6.81
CA LYS A 280 -12.49 14.22 -6.07
C LYS A 280 -11.05 14.04 -5.58
N ILE A 281 -10.72 12.90 -4.98
CA ILE A 281 -9.37 12.57 -4.51
C ILE A 281 -8.38 12.59 -5.68
N GLU A 282 -8.72 11.96 -6.81
CA GLU A 282 -7.90 12.01 -8.02
C GLU A 282 -7.61 13.44 -8.43
N ARG A 283 -8.65 14.26 -8.59
CA ARG A 283 -8.55 15.64 -9.11
C ARG A 283 -7.87 16.61 -8.16
N THR A 284 -8.07 16.47 -6.84
CA THR A 284 -7.60 17.46 -5.84
C THR A 284 -6.36 17.02 -5.07
N ILE A 285 -5.94 15.77 -5.19
CA ILE A 285 -4.82 15.22 -4.41
C ILE A 285 -3.80 14.52 -5.31
N LEU A 286 -4.19 13.42 -5.99
CA LEU A 286 -3.23 12.56 -6.67
C LEU A 286 -2.65 13.25 -7.91
N ARG A 287 -3.49 13.75 -8.81
CA ARG A 287 -3.07 14.41 -10.03
C ARG A 287 -2.26 15.69 -9.75
N PRO A 288 -2.68 16.61 -8.86
CA PRO A 288 -1.88 17.77 -8.49
C PRO A 288 -0.50 17.42 -7.88
N ALA A 289 -0.38 16.32 -7.13
CA ALA A 289 0.91 15.87 -6.61
C ALA A 289 1.87 15.47 -7.74
N ILE A 290 1.41 14.67 -8.69
CA ILE A 290 2.21 14.23 -9.85
C ILE A 290 2.59 15.42 -10.74
N GLU A 291 1.64 16.30 -11.05
CA GLU A 291 1.85 17.49 -11.87
C GLU A 291 2.86 18.45 -11.23
N GLN A 292 2.74 18.70 -9.91
CA GLN A 292 3.67 19.56 -9.19
C GLN A 292 5.09 18.99 -9.18
N MET A 293 5.23 17.68 -8.94
CA MET A 293 6.54 17.03 -8.97
C MET A 293 7.17 17.09 -10.37
N ALA A 294 6.39 16.87 -11.41
CA ALA A 294 6.85 16.99 -12.79
C ALA A 294 7.28 18.43 -13.12
N ALA A 295 6.50 19.45 -12.68
CA ALA A 295 6.81 20.86 -12.87
C ALA A 295 8.12 21.28 -12.15
N GLU A 296 8.46 20.62 -11.05
CA GLU A 296 9.72 20.82 -10.33
C GLU A 296 10.91 20.03 -10.94
N GLY A 297 10.71 19.35 -12.07
CA GLY A 297 11.75 18.55 -12.74
C GLY A 297 12.02 17.20 -12.06
N VAL A 298 11.10 16.74 -11.20
CA VAL A 298 11.20 15.48 -10.45
C VAL A 298 10.00 14.59 -10.78
N PRO A 299 9.83 14.13 -12.04
CA PRO A 299 8.68 13.32 -12.43
C PRO A 299 8.61 12.02 -11.62
N PHE A 300 7.41 11.66 -11.17
CA PHE A 300 7.17 10.50 -10.33
C PHE A 300 6.68 9.32 -11.18
N VAL A 301 7.53 8.32 -11.42
CA VAL A 301 7.18 7.07 -12.12
C VAL A 301 7.14 5.92 -11.11
N GLY A 302 5.98 5.27 -10.95
CA GLY A 302 5.80 4.22 -9.97
C GLY A 302 4.42 4.25 -9.33
N ALA A 303 4.29 3.67 -8.15
CA ALA A 303 3.07 3.72 -7.36
C ALA A 303 3.13 4.84 -6.31
N LEU A 304 2.18 5.76 -6.36
CA LEU A 304 1.95 6.77 -5.32
C LEU A 304 0.79 6.33 -4.44
N PHE A 305 1.04 6.25 -3.15
CA PHE A 305 0.04 5.98 -2.11
C PHE A 305 -0.27 7.27 -1.39
N ALA A 306 -1.55 7.58 -1.22
CA ALA A 306 -2.05 8.67 -0.38
C ALA A 306 -2.81 8.08 0.81
N GLY A 307 -2.29 8.26 2.02
CA GLY A 307 -3.00 8.07 3.27
C GLY A 307 -3.87 9.29 3.54
N LEU A 308 -5.17 9.09 3.69
CA LEU A 308 -6.16 10.15 3.78
C LEU A 308 -6.96 10.10 5.07
N MET A 309 -7.32 11.27 5.58
CA MET A 309 -8.40 11.44 6.55
C MET A 309 -9.62 12.01 5.83
N LEU A 310 -10.74 11.31 5.89
CA LEU A 310 -12.01 11.76 5.31
C LEU A 310 -12.71 12.65 6.33
N THR A 311 -12.38 13.94 6.34
CA THR A 311 -12.92 14.93 7.29
C THR A 311 -14.28 15.45 6.84
N ALA A 312 -14.98 16.17 7.71
CA ALA A 312 -16.24 16.84 7.38
C ALA A 312 -16.08 17.87 6.23
N GLU A 313 -14.88 18.43 6.04
CA GLU A 313 -14.56 19.39 4.98
C GLU A 313 -14.18 18.70 3.66
N GLY A 314 -13.90 17.39 3.70
CA GLY A 314 -13.48 16.57 2.59
C GLY A 314 -12.18 15.79 2.88
N PRO A 315 -11.62 15.13 1.86
CA PRO A 315 -10.40 14.34 2.04
C PRO A 315 -9.18 15.27 2.26
N LYS A 316 -8.40 14.97 3.29
CA LYS A 316 -7.11 15.63 3.57
C LYS A 316 -6.00 14.59 3.65
N VAL A 317 -4.83 14.91 3.09
CA VAL A 317 -3.68 14.01 3.09
C VAL A 317 -3.03 13.95 4.46
N LEU A 318 -2.83 12.74 4.98
CA LEU A 318 -2.03 12.45 6.16
C LEU A 318 -0.56 12.27 5.81
N GLU A 319 -0.30 11.51 4.74
CA GLU A 319 1.03 11.21 4.21
C GLU A 319 0.96 10.71 2.77
N PHE A 320 2.06 10.85 2.03
CA PHE A 320 2.30 10.13 0.80
C PHE A 320 3.35 9.03 1.02
N ASN A 321 3.19 7.89 0.31
CA ASN A 321 4.23 6.88 0.22
C ASN A 321 4.58 6.65 -1.26
N CYS A 322 5.85 6.42 -1.54
CA CYS A 322 6.39 6.32 -2.90
C CYS A 322 6.37 4.89 -3.47
N ARG A 323 5.48 4.08 -2.96
CA ARG A 323 5.34 2.64 -3.28
C ARG A 323 3.91 2.18 -2.98
N LEU A 324 3.58 0.95 -3.41
CA LEU A 324 2.32 0.30 -3.03
C LEU A 324 2.24 0.10 -1.51
N GLY A 325 1.03 0.16 -0.94
CA GLY A 325 0.78 -0.06 0.49
C GLY A 325 1.01 -1.51 0.95
N ASP A 326 1.14 -1.72 2.24
CA ASP A 326 1.25 -3.05 2.86
C ASP A 326 0.54 -3.02 4.22
N PRO A 327 -0.69 -3.57 4.35
CA PRO A 327 -1.26 -4.69 3.58
C PRO A 327 -2.27 -4.31 2.47
N GLU A 328 -2.41 -3.05 2.07
CA GLU A 328 -3.42 -2.63 1.08
C GLU A 328 -3.24 -3.33 -0.27
N THR A 329 -1.99 -3.58 -0.68
CA THR A 329 -1.68 -4.28 -1.93
C THR A 329 -2.24 -5.70 -1.95
N GLN A 330 -2.17 -6.40 -0.82
CA GLN A 330 -2.71 -7.75 -0.66
C GLN A 330 -4.24 -7.79 -0.77
N ALA A 331 -4.92 -6.65 -0.53
CA ALA A 331 -6.36 -6.52 -0.69
C ALA A 331 -6.74 -5.97 -2.08
N ALA A 332 -5.98 -5.03 -2.64
CA ALA A 332 -6.31 -4.34 -3.88
C ALA A 332 -5.95 -5.17 -5.13
N LEU A 333 -4.74 -5.74 -5.22
CA LEU A 333 -4.31 -6.46 -6.42
C LEU A 333 -5.17 -7.69 -6.78
N PRO A 334 -5.72 -8.46 -5.82
CA PRO A 334 -6.57 -9.61 -6.16
C PRO A 334 -7.88 -9.25 -6.85
N ILE A 335 -8.34 -8.00 -6.76
CA ILE A 335 -9.62 -7.55 -7.32
C ILE A 335 -9.49 -6.66 -8.55
N ILE A 336 -8.27 -6.36 -9.02
CA ILE A 336 -8.07 -5.70 -10.31
C ILE A 336 -8.03 -6.73 -11.43
N ASP A 337 -8.70 -6.41 -12.53
CA ASP A 337 -8.76 -7.28 -13.71
C ASP A 337 -7.56 -7.11 -14.64
N GLU A 338 -7.00 -5.91 -14.63
CA GLU A 338 -5.90 -5.51 -15.48
C GLU A 338 -4.67 -6.40 -15.23
N ASP A 339 -3.94 -6.67 -16.31
CA ASP A 339 -2.63 -7.31 -16.25
C ASP A 339 -1.64 -6.32 -15.60
N LEU A 340 -1.09 -6.70 -14.44
CA LEU A 340 -0.16 -5.83 -13.71
C LEU A 340 1.12 -5.57 -14.52
N LEU A 341 1.58 -6.53 -15.34
CA LEU A 341 2.74 -6.34 -16.19
C LEU A 341 2.49 -5.24 -17.22
N ASP A 342 1.32 -5.24 -17.86
CA ASP A 342 0.96 -4.22 -18.84
C ASP A 342 0.86 -2.82 -18.20
N LEU A 343 0.30 -2.72 -16.98
CA LEU A 343 0.22 -1.45 -16.25
C LEU A 343 1.59 -0.91 -15.86
N VAL A 344 2.45 -1.79 -15.35
CA VAL A 344 3.82 -1.43 -14.93
C VAL A 344 4.67 -1.04 -16.15
N GLU A 345 4.55 -1.79 -17.26
CA GLU A 345 5.19 -1.45 -18.53
C GLU A 345 4.71 -0.08 -19.03
N ALA A 346 3.40 0.14 -19.09
CA ALA A 346 2.84 1.43 -19.50
C ALA A 346 3.36 2.60 -18.67
N ALA A 347 3.48 2.41 -17.34
CA ALA A 347 4.06 3.41 -16.45
C ALA A 347 5.53 3.69 -16.75
N CYS A 348 6.34 2.65 -16.97
CA CYS A 348 7.77 2.82 -17.26
C CYS A 348 8.05 3.56 -18.58
N TYR A 349 7.13 3.47 -19.56
CA TYR A 349 7.30 4.02 -20.91
C TYR A 349 6.44 5.27 -21.19
N GLY A 350 5.76 5.84 -20.20
CA GLY A 350 4.93 7.05 -20.39
C GLY A 350 3.68 6.79 -21.26
N ARG A 351 3.03 5.64 -21.08
CA ARG A 351 1.92 5.17 -21.93
C ARG A 351 0.61 4.95 -21.17
N LEU A 352 0.48 5.43 -19.94
CA LEU A 352 -0.73 5.20 -19.13
C LEU A 352 -1.98 5.85 -19.73
N ALA A 353 -1.86 6.99 -20.39
CA ALA A 353 -2.98 7.63 -21.08
C ALA A 353 -3.61 6.69 -22.12
N SER A 354 -2.81 6.07 -22.99
CA SER A 354 -3.28 5.15 -24.03
C SER A 354 -3.80 3.83 -23.47
N ALA A 355 -3.21 3.33 -22.38
CA ALA A 355 -3.71 2.16 -21.67
C ALA A 355 -5.06 2.44 -20.99
N GLY A 356 -5.25 3.64 -20.44
CA GLY A 356 -6.52 4.11 -19.88
C GLY A 356 -7.64 4.24 -20.90
N ASP A 357 -7.36 4.72 -22.11
CA ASP A 357 -8.36 4.87 -23.17
C ASP A 357 -8.77 3.54 -23.78
N ALA A 358 -7.85 2.61 -24.00
CA ALA A 358 -8.15 1.24 -24.41
C ALA A 358 -9.05 0.52 -23.38
N ASN A 359 -8.80 0.76 -22.10
CA ASN A 359 -9.59 0.24 -20.99
C ASN A 359 -10.98 0.94 -20.90
N ARG A 360 -11.05 2.25 -21.06
CA ARG A 360 -12.33 3.01 -21.11
C ARG A 360 -13.21 2.62 -22.30
N ALA A 361 -12.64 2.32 -23.45
CA ALA A 361 -13.36 1.86 -24.63
C ALA A 361 -13.94 0.45 -24.44
N ASN A 362 -13.26 -0.43 -23.68
CA ASN A 362 -13.76 -1.75 -23.28
C ASN A 362 -14.69 -1.71 -22.05
N MET A 363 -14.67 -0.63 -21.29
CA MET A 363 -15.51 -0.40 -20.12
C MET A 363 -16.74 0.41 -20.52
N GLY A 364 -17.71 -0.21 -21.17
CA GLY A 364 -19.03 0.40 -21.30
C GLY A 364 -19.51 0.89 -19.94
N ALA A 365 -19.40 2.21 -19.72
CA ALA A 365 -20.01 3.02 -18.65
C ALA A 365 -19.81 2.55 -17.19
N ASN A 366 -18.63 2.01 -16.80
CA ASN A 366 -18.35 1.80 -15.37
C ASN A 366 -16.83 1.85 -15.12
N PRO A 367 -16.24 2.96 -14.59
CA PRO A 367 -14.83 3.03 -14.25
C PRO A 367 -14.61 2.35 -12.91
N GLY A 368 -14.01 1.17 -12.90
CA GLY A 368 -13.39 0.71 -11.68
C GLY A 368 -13.56 -0.72 -11.22
N VAL A 369 -14.38 -1.57 -11.81
CA VAL A 369 -14.42 -3.00 -11.41
C VAL A 369 -14.90 -3.89 -12.53
N ARG A 370 -14.04 -4.67 -13.15
CA ARG A 370 -14.40 -5.86 -13.94
C ARG A 370 -13.93 -7.13 -13.24
N ALA A 371 -14.76 -8.16 -13.28
CA ALA A 371 -14.52 -9.48 -12.68
C ALA A 371 -13.53 -10.33 -13.51
N VAL A 372 -12.58 -10.95 -12.84
CA VAL A 372 -11.43 -11.71 -13.38
C VAL A 372 -11.83 -12.86 -14.31
N ALA A 373 -11.30 -12.90 -15.52
CA ALA A 373 -11.41 -14.02 -16.45
C ALA A 373 -10.38 -15.10 -16.12
N ALA A 374 -10.77 -16.37 -16.22
CA ALA A 374 -9.99 -17.53 -15.83
C ALA A 374 -8.71 -17.71 -16.68
N ALA A 375 -7.57 -17.94 -16.03
CA ALA A 375 -6.34 -18.42 -16.65
C ALA A 375 -6.38 -19.93 -16.91
N PRO A 376 -5.50 -20.45 -17.78
CA PRO A 376 -5.45 -21.88 -18.08
C PRO A 376 -5.02 -22.73 -16.89
N GLU A 377 -5.55 -23.96 -16.83
CA GLU A 377 -5.47 -24.95 -15.74
C GLU A 377 -4.05 -25.47 -15.37
N ALA A 378 -2.98 -24.93 -15.92
CA ALA A 378 -1.65 -25.54 -15.86
C ALA A 378 -0.77 -25.17 -14.67
N LEU A 379 -1.23 -24.34 -13.73
CA LEU A 379 -0.45 -23.92 -12.53
C LEU A 379 -1.29 -24.02 -11.25
N ALA A 380 -1.89 -25.19 -11.03
CA ALA A 380 -2.59 -25.48 -9.77
C ALA A 380 -1.59 -25.93 -8.68
N GLY A 381 -0.85 -24.96 -8.12
CA GLY A 381 -0.24 -25.08 -6.79
C GLY A 381 -1.31 -24.86 -5.70
N PRO A 382 -0.98 -25.02 -4.40
CA PRO A 382 -1.93 -24.86 -3.29
C PRO A 382 -2.59 -23.48 -3.18
N ASN A 383 -2.19 -22.50 -4.00
CA ASN A 383 -2.77 -21.16 -4.15
C ASN A 383 -3.66 -21.05 -5.40
N SER A 384 -4.59 -22.00 -5.61
CA SER A 384 -5.50 -21.98 -6.76
C SER A 384 -6.41 -20.72 -6.76
N ARG A 385 -6.61 -20.16 -7.97
CA ARG A 385 -7.47 -19.01 -8.28
C ARG A 385 -8.87 -19.13 -7.69
N PRO A 386 -9.49 -18.01 -7.29
CA PRO A 386 -10.92 -17.99 -7.01
C PRO A 386 -11.70 -18.34 -8.28
N THR A 387 -12.55 -19.36 -8.20
CA THR A 387 -13.49 -19.74 -9.25
C THR A 387 -14.50 -18.61 -9.47
N LYS A 388 -14.89 -18.36 -10.74
CA LYS A 388 -15.86 -17.35 -11.16
C LYS A 388 -17.09 -17.31 -10.24
N ALA A 389 -17.19 -16.30 -9.40
CA ALA A 389 -18.46 -15.91 -8.82
C ALA A 389 -19.26 -15.18 -9.90
N GLY A 390 -20.54 -15.53 -10.08
CA GLY A 390 -21.39 -15.06 -11.16
C GLY A 390 -21.52 -13.54 -11.25
N ARG A 391 -21.71 -13.06 -12.46
CA ARG A 391 -21.91 -11.65 -12.85
C ARG A 391 -23.02 -10.98 -12.06
N SER A 392 -22.69 -10.23 -11.01
CA SER A 392 -23.44 -9.05 -10.52
C SER A 392 -22.87 -8.58 -9.18
N GLY A 393 -22.18 -7.43 -9.20
CA GLY A 393 -21.58 -6.82 -8.02
C GLY A 393 -20.06 -7.00 -8.00
N GLY A 394 -19.32 -5.91 -7.90
CA GLY A 394 -17.86 -5.92 -7.91
C GLY A 394 -17.25 -6.87 -6.87
N ALA A 395 -16.07 -7.37 -7.16
CA ALA A 395 -15.33 -8.22 -6.22
C ALA A 395 -14.90 -7.41 -4.99
N HIS A 396 -14.98 -8.02 -3.82
CA HIS A 396 -14.51 -7.48 -2.55
C HIS A 396 -13.41 -8.37 -1.99
N CYS A 397 -12.45 -7.76 -1.35
CA CYS A 397 -11.32 -8.45 -0.75
C CYS A 397 -11.14 -8.04 0.71
N ALA A 398 -10.84 -9.01 1.55
CA ALA A 398 -10.38 -8.81 2.92
C ALA A 398 -9.05 -9.54 3.11
N CYS A 399 -8.05 -8.83 3.61
CA CYS A 399 -6.75 -9.36 4.02
C CYS A 399 -6.62 -9.24 5.54
N VAL A 400 -6.49 -10.35 6.25
CA VAL A 400 -6.24 -10.40 7.69
C VAL A 400 -4.77 -10.73 7.91
N VAL A 401 -4.05 -9.88 8.62
CA VAL A 401 -2.64 -10.10 8.94
C VAL A 401 -2.52 -10.93 10.20
N MET A 402 -1.82 -12.05 10.11
CA MET A 402 -1.38 -12.85 11.25
C MET A 402 0.04 -12.43 11.64
N ALA A 403 0.22 -11.98 12.86
CA ALA A 403 1.46 -11.47 13.40
C ALA A 403 2.03 -12.36 14.52
N SER A 404 3.32 -12.25 14.78
CA SER A 404 3.98 -12.87 15.92
C SER A 404 3.54 -12.21 17.23
N SER A 405 3.43 -12.98 18.31
CA SER A 405 3.15 -12.47 19.66
C SER A 405 4.18 -11.41 20.06
N GLY A 406 3.68 -10.28 20.56
CA GLY A 406 4.50 -9.14 20.95
C GLY A 406 4.69 -8.08 19.89
N TYR A 407 4.33 -8.35 18.64
CA TYR A 407 4.35 -7.34 17.57
C TYR A 407 3.37 -6.16 17.88
N PRO A 408 3.75 -4.87 17.67
CA PRO A 408 4.94 -4.35 16.98
C PRO A 408 6.19 -4.17 17.87
N GLY A 409 6.17 -4.66 19.12
CA GLY A 409 7.33 -4.68 20.02
C GLY A 409 8.27 -5.87 19.73
N ALA A 410 8.92 -6.39 20.77
CA ALA A 410 9.78 -7.56 20.65
C ALA A 410 8.96 -8.84 20.43
N TYR A 411 9.37 -9.67 19.49
CA TYR A 411 8.71 -10.93 19.15
C TYR A 411 9.72 -12.05 18.93
N ARG A 412 9.26 -13.29 19.09
CA ARG A 412 10.05 -14.50 18.82
C ARG A 412 9.95 -14.88 17.35
N THR A 413 11.02 -15.44 16.79
CA THR A 413 11.11 -16.00 15.44
C THR A 413 11.38 -17.49 15.47
N GLY A 414 11.31 -18.17 14.32
CA GLY A 414 11.57 -19.63 14.23
C GLY A 414 10.39 -20.49 14.68
N ILE A 415 9.20 -19.92 14.88
CA ILE A 415 8.02 -20.67 15.30
C ILE A 415 7.43 -21.40 14.08
N PRO A 416 7.26 -22.75 14.13
CA PRO A 416 6.67 -23.53 13.04
C PRO A 416 5.25 -23.07 12.72
N ILE A 417 4.95 -22.96 11.40
CA ILE A 417 3.66 -22.55 10.89
C ILE A 417 2.97 -23.76 10.26
N SER A 418 1.72 -24.01 10.65
CA SER A 418 0.85 -25.02 10.04
C SER A 418 -0.16 -24.34 9.14
N ILE A 419 -0.18 -24.70 7.87
CA ILE A 419 -1.12 -24.23 6.85
C ILE A 419 -1.91 -25.41 6.33
N PRO A 420 -3.26 -25.35 6.31
CA PRO A 420 -4.08 -26.41 5.73
C PRO A 420 -3.88 -26.49 4.21
N SER A 421 -3.93 -27.69 3.67
CA SER A 421 -3.87 -27.93 2.23
C SER A 421 -5.00 -28.89 1.85
N PRO A 422 -5.84 -28.57 0.84
CA PRO A 422 -5.86 -27.30 0.10
C PRO A 422 -6.45 -26.13 0.91
N LEU A 423 -6.13 -24.93 0.50
CA LEU A 423 -6.80 -23.73 1.01
C LEU A 423 -8.25 -23.67 0.49
N PRO A 424 -9.17 -23.02 1.23
CA PRO A 424 -10.53 -22.77 0.74
C PRO A 424 -10.52 -22.00 -0.58
N ALA A 425 -11.48 -22.28 -1.45
CA ALA A 425 -11.64 -21.55 -2.71
C ALA A 425 -11.84 -20.05 -2.46
N GLY A 426 -11.14 -19.21 -3.21
CA GLY A 426 -11.16 -17.75 -3.04
C GLY A 426 -10.20 -17.21 -1.98
N VAL A 427 -9.44 -18.08 -1.31
CA VAL A 427 -8.41 -17.69 -0.34
C VAL A 427 -7.02 -17.78 -0.96
N THR A 428 -6.20 -16.77 -0.72
CA THR A 428 -4.77 -16.71 -1.08
C THR A 428 -3.98 -16.31 0.16
N LEU A 429 -2.83 -16.95 0.38
CA LEU A 429 -1.91 -16.57 1.45
C LEU A 429 -0.75 -15.77 0.88
N PHE A 430 -0.55 -14.58 1.42
CA PHE A 430 0.64 -13.78 1.13
C PHE A 430 1.62 -13.89 2.30
N HIS A 431 2.76 -14.53 2.04
CA HIS A 431 3.85 -14.63 3.00
C HIS A 431 4.52 -13.27 3.18
N ALA A 432 4.76 -12.91 4.43
CA ALA A 432 5.56 -11.75 4.82
C ALA A 432 6.80 -12.24 5.57
N GLY A 433 6.85 -12.11 6.88
CA GLY A 433 7.97 -12.56 7.71
C GLY A 433 7.98 -14.07 7.91
N THR A 434 8.29 -14.84 6.88
CA THR A 434 8.41 -16.31 6.93
C THR A 434 9.75 -16.76 6.36
N ALA A 435 10.22 -17.94 6.78
CA ALA A 435 11.40 -18.60 6.24
C ALA A 435 11.22 -20.13 6.23
N LEU A 436 12.07 -20.82 5.47
CA LEU A 436 12.24 -22.27 5.58
C LEU A 436 13.44 -22.58 6.48
N GLN A 437 13.22 -23.32 7.57
CA GLN A 437 14.26 -23.84 8.44
C GLN A 437 14.15 -25.37 8.49
N ALA A 438 15.19 -26.06 8.08
CA ALA A 438 15.21 -27.53 7.96
C ALA A 438 13.98 -28.09 7.20
N GLY A 439 13.56 -27.42 6.11
CA GLY A 439 12.41 -27.79 5.28
C GLY A 439 11.05 -27.47 5.91
N ARG A 440 10.98 -26.82 7.06
CA ARG A 440 9.73 -26.42 7.72
C ARG A 440 9.52 -24.92 7.60
N LEU A 441 8.29 -24.51 7.32
CA LEU A 441 7.90 -23.12 7.32
C LEU A 441 7.85 -22.59 8.74
N VAL A 442 8.52 -21.45 8.99
CA VAL A 442 8.60 -20.81 10.31
C VAL A 442 8.39 -19.30 10.22
N SER A 443 7.98 -18.67 11.34
CA SER A 443 7.91 -17.22 11.47
C SER A 443 9.32 -16.59 11.52
N MET A 444 9.52 -15.47 10.80
CA MET A 444 10.80 -14.72 10.77
C MET A 444 10.59 -13.21 10.92
N GLY A 445 9.38 -12.73 11.09
CA GLY A 445 9.06 -11.31 11.20
C GLY A 445 7.91 -11.03 12.15
N GLY A 446 7.61 -9.75 12.33
CA GLY A 446 6.47 -9.32 13.15
C GLY A 446 5.14 -9.66 12.46
N ARG A 447 4.90 -9.16 11.24
CA ARG A 447 3.81 -9.63 10.37
C ARG A 447 4.29 -10.88 9.64
N VAL A 448 3.54 -11.97 9.73
CA VAL A 448 3.96 -13.31 9.27
C VAL A 448 3.25 -13.71 7.99
N LEU A 449 1.91 -13.63 7.98
CA LEU A 449 1.06 -13.98 6.84
C LEU A 449 -0.04 -12.95 6.65
N GLY A 450 -0.40 -12.67 5.39
CA GLY A 450 -1.65 -12.04 5.00
C GLY A 450 -2.62 -13.08 4.48
N VAL A 451 -3.71 -13.34 5.21
CA VAL A 451 -4.76 -14.27 4.79
C VAL A 451 -5.80 -13.48 4.02
N THR A 452 -5.79 -13.64 2.71
CA THR A 452 -6.57 -12.82 1.79
C THR A 452 -7.69 -13.62 1.17
N ALA A 453 -8.91 -13.09 1.18
CA ALA A 453 -10.05 -13.73 0.56
C ALA A 453 -10.81 -12.77 -0.37
N VAL A 454 -11.17 -13.26 -1.56
CA VAL A 454 -11.97 -12.54 -2.55
C VAL A 454 -13.36 -13.15 -2.66
N ALA A 455 -14.39 -12.30 -2.63
CA ALA A 455 -15.78 -12.73 -2.76
C ALA A 455 -16.66 -11.66 -3.43
N SER A 456 -17.92 -11.97 -3.68
CA SER A 456 -18.91 -11.07 -4.29
C SER A 456 -19.47 -10.00 -3.33
N SER A 457 -19.07 -10.00 -2.07
CA SER A 457 -19.44 -8.95 -1.09
C SER A 457 -18.40 -8.87 0.03
N ALA A 458 -18.29 -7.72 0.69
CA ALA A 458 -17.39 -7.48 1.82
C ALA A 458 -17.63 -8.47 2.96
N ALA A 459 -18.91 -8.73 3.33
CA ALA A 459 -19.23 -9.68 4.37
C ALA A 459 -18.79 -11.12 4.05
N LYS A 460 -18.87 -11.54 2.78
CA LYS A 460 -18.43 -12.87 2.36
C LYS A 460 -16.91 -12.98 2.32
N SER A 461 -16.20 -11.97 1.80
CA SER A 461 -14.73 -11.96 1.79
C SER A 461 -14.17 -11.98 3.20
N ARG A 462 -14.73 -11.16 4.09
CA ARG A 462 -14.38 -11.16 5.52
C ARG A 462 -14.56 -12.55 6.14
N ARG A 463 -15.73 -13.16 6.00
CA ARG A 463 -16.02 -14.49 6.55
C ARG A 463 -15.02 -15.53 6.03
N LEU A 464 -14.78 -15.58 4.72
CA LEU A 464 -13.84 -16.54 4.12
C LEU A 464 -12.41 -16.34 4.62
N ALA A 465 -11.98 -15.09 4.83
CA ALA A 465 -10.66 -14.81 5.39
C ALA A 465 -10.54 -15.36 6.81
N TYR A 466 -11.51 -15.12 7.68
CA TYR A 466 -11.50 -15.63 9.05
C TYR A 466 -11.66 -17.15 9.13
N ASP A 467 -12.52 -17.77 8.30
CA ASP A 467 -12.63 -19.22 8.21
C ASP A 467 -11.27 -19.88 7.83
N ALA A 468 -10.43 -19.19 7.08
CA ALA A 468 -9.09 -19.65 6.75
C ALA A 468 -8.09 -19.35 7.88
N VAL A 469 -8.13 -18.16 8.49
CA VAL A 469 -7.30 -17.78 9.66
C VAL A 469 -7.43 -18.81 10.78
N ASP A 470 -8.67 -19.22 11.09
CA ASP A 470 -8.94 -20.19 12.19
C ASP A 470 -8.34 -21.58 11.94
N ARG A 471 -7.91 -21.88 10.69
CA ARG A 471 -7.28 -23.16 10.31
C ARG A 471 -5.75 -23.07 10.19
N ILE A 472 -5.20 -21.85 10.21
CA ILE A 472 -3.76 -21.61 10.16
C ILE A 472 -3.27 -21.40 11.58
N GLY A 473 -2.18 -22.09 11.95
CA GLY A 473 -1.68 -22.03 13.32
C GLY A 473 -0.17 -21.90 13.41
N PHE A 474 0.28 -21.07 14.33
CA PHE A 474 1.62 -21.06 14.91
C PHE A 474 1.53 -20.54 16.35
N ASP A 475 2.44 -21.00 17.21
CA ASP A 475 2.42 -20.62 18.63
C ASP A 475 2.55 -19.10 18.81
N GLY A 476 1.61 -18.51 19.56
CA GLY A 476 1.56 -17.07 19.79
C GLY A 476 1.10 -16.26 18.57
N ALA A 477 0.38 -16.86 17.61
CA ALA A 477 -0.24 -16.13 16.52
C ALA A 477 -1.20 -15.06 17.05
N HIS A 478 -1.05 -13.83 16.58
CA HIS A 478 -1.89 -12.69 16.91
C HIS A 478 -2.50 -12.11 15.65
N TYR A 479 -3.80 -11.85 15.66
CA TYR A 479 -4.52 -11.16 14.57
C TYR A 479 -5.75 -10.43 15.14
N ARG A 480 -6.19 -9.41 14.44
CA ARG A 480 -7.44 -8.71 14.80
C ARG A 480 -8.64 -9.48 14.29
N ARG A 481 -9.75 -9.43 15.05
CA ARG A 481 -11.02 -10.10 14.72
C ARG A 481 -12.04 -9.16 14.07
N ASP A 482 -11.72 -7.87 13.98
CA ASP A 482 -12.61 -6.81 13.51
C ASP A 482 -12.22 -6.23 12.13
N ILE A 483 -11.26 -6.83 11.41
CA ILE A 483 -10.89 -6.39 10.06
C ILE A 483 -12.10 -6.45 9.13
N GLY A 484 -12.43 -5.30 8.50
CA GLY A 484 -13.60 -5.19 7.63
C GLY A 484 -14.94 -5.33 8.36
N GLY A 485 -14.96 -5.20 9.68
CA GLY A 485 -16.15 -5.02 10.49
C GLY A 485 -16.37 -3.54 10.80
N GLU A 486 -17.64 -3.14 11.04
CA GLU A 486 -17.98 -1.82 11.59
C GLU A 486 -17.63 -1.73 13.09
#